data_59b63842ba5393dcb1a8da33d466f2e5
#
_entry.id   59b63842ba5393dcb1a8da33d466f2e5
#
_cell.length_a   1.000
_cell.length_b   1.000
_cell.length_c   1.000
_cell.angle_alpha   90.00
_cell.angle_beta   90.00
_cell.angle_gamma   90.00
#
_symmetry.space_group_name_H-M   'P 1'
#
loop_
_entity.id
_entity.type
_entity.pdbx_description
1 polymer ?
#
loop_
_entity_poly.entity_id
_entity_poly.type
_entity_poly.pdbx_seq_one_letter_code
_entity_poly.pdbx_strand_id
1 'polypeptide(L)'
;MEHRSDAYGPQGRISQPREGSEIRTTIVVIFCIISSIFYPLSRVTSETPEVWQLEVIEPELISQVPHDNFAFTQGLEIHGGKFYESTGLYGQSSVRIVNMSTGEIEAQYNLSDDYFAEGLTIWNNSIIQLTWKENIGFIYDLQTLQQIGNFSYQGEGWGICNSDETGLWLSDGSGHLQNSNDSTISFIKSLEVLIGGGPSERWNELECLSNNEHILANKWFDDSIYLIQTSSGFVCQRVDFSSIREQYESESSGVLNGIAEDPITGNYWVTGKNWSNYYEVKIEFSNLSSNCQINSSSDPPVDCLDCEGENQIGLVYVTILLALIWLTYTSISKRQTEKPPIVSKDEQEGGEDV
;
A
#
# COMPACT_ATOMS: atom_id res chain seq x y z
N MET A 1 -55.59 -91.31 29.46
CA MET A 1 -56.79 -90.67 28.93
C MET A 1 -56.26 -89.34 28.39
N GLU A 2 -55.99 -89.27 27.09
CA GLU A 2 -56.79 -88.59 26.06
C GLU A 2 -56.73 -87.03 26.29
N HIS A 3 -56.35 -86.19 25.39
CA HIS A 3 -56.57 -86.15 23.98
C HIS A 3 -55.60 -85.20 23.27
N ARG A 4 -55.27 -85.54 22.02
CA ARG A 4 -54.69 -84.69 20.98
C ARG A 4 -55.51 -83.45 20.73
N SER A 5 -54.86 -82.34 20.27
CA SER A 5 -55.31 -81.71 19.03
C SER A 5 -54.26 -80.77 18.48
N ASP A 6 -54.04 -80.92 17.20
CA ASP A 6 -53.21 -80.08 16.32
C ASP A 6 -53.76 -78.64 16.16
N ALA A 7 -52.90 -77.67 15.97
CA ALA A 7 -53.30 -76.42 15.34
C ALA A 7 -52.15 -75.83 14.52
N TYR A 8 -52.39 -75.67 13.26
CA TYR A 8 -51.65 -75.04 12.19
C TYR A 8 -51.28 -73.59 12.55
N GLY A 9 -50.03 -73.19 12.35
CA GLY A 9 -49.57 -71.77 12.31
C GLY A 9 -49.56 -71.21 10.89
N PRO A 10 -49.82 -69.90 10.72
CA PRO A 10 -49.94 -69.35 9.37
C PRO A 10 -48.63 -69.02 8.73
N GLN A 11 -48.58 -69.29 7.43
CA GLN A 11 -47.48 -69.01 6.51
C GLN A 11 -47.16 -67.46 6.48
N GLY A 12 -45.91 -67.07 6.73
CA GLY A 12 -45.38 -65.72 6.52
C GLY A 12 -45.36 -65.36 5.04
N ARG A 13 -46.06 -64.30 4.69
CA ARG A 13 -45.97 -63.65 3.39
C ARG A 13 -44.62 -62.96 3.28
N ILE A 14 -43.79 -63.40 2.37
CA ILE A 14 -42.61 -62.69 1.92
C ILE A 14 -43.12 -61.49 1.09
N SER A 15 -42.98 -60.32 1.60
CA SER A 15 -43.21 -59.05 0.86
C SER A 15 -42.04 -58.80 -0.09
N GLN A 16 -42.32 -58.89 -1.40
CA GLN A 16 -41.34 -58.40 -2.41
C GLN A 16 -41.09 -56.92 -2.26
N PRO A 17 -39.84 -56.44 -2.42
CA PRO A 17 -39.54 -55.03 -2.41
C PRO A 17 -40.21 -54.38 -3.62
N ARG A 18 -40.82 -53.20 -3.38
CA ARG A 18 -41.43 -52.38 -4.44
C ARG A 18 -40.31 -51.70 -5.21
N GLU A 19 -39.89 -52.20 -6.36
CA GLU A 19 -38.97 -51.62 -7.32
C GLU A 19 -39.35 -50.17 -7.72
N GLY A 20 -40.60 -49.75 -7.56
CA GLY A 20 -41.08 -48.43 -7.95
C GLY A 20 -40.66 -47.27 -7.04
N SER A 21 -40.17 -47.55 -5.80
CA SER A 21 -39.79 -46.48 -4.87
C SER A 21 -38.35 -45.99 -5.08
N GLU A 22 -37.46 -46.89 -5.46
CA GLU A 22 -36.04 -46.51 -5.72
C GLU A 22 -35.89 -45.73 -7.00
N ILE A 23 -36.63 -46.02 -8.06
CA ILE A 23 -36.64 -45.31 -9.32
C ILE A 23 -37.15 -43.84 -9.11
N ARG A 24 -38.20 -43.66 -8.29
CA ARG A 24 -38.74 -42.31 -7.99
C ARG A 24 -37.76 -41.48 -7.21
N THR A 25 -37.07 -42.02 -6.24
CA THR A 25 -36.07 -41.30 -5.44
C THR A 25 -34.85 -40.92 -6.29
N THR A 26 -34.40 -41.79 -7.16
CA THR A 26 -33.28 -41.51 -8.08
C THR A 26 -33.64 -40.42 -9.09
N ILE A 27 -34.86 -40.40 -9.64
CA ILE A 27 -35.33 -39.37 -10.57
C ILE A 27 -35.46 -38.03 -9.88
N VAL A 28 -35.93 -37.94 -8.64
CA VAL A 28 -36.03 -36.69 -7.87
C VAL A 28 -34.64 -36.14 -7.58
N VAL A 29 -33.67 -36.95 -7.19
CA VAL A 29 -32.28 -36.52 -6.94
C VAL A 29 -31.63 -36.02 -8.23
N ILE A 30 -31.82 -36.69 -9.36
CA ILE A 30 -31.31 -36.25 -10.66
C ILE A 30 -31.96 -34.92 -11.09
N PHE A 31 -33.27 -34.77 -10.87
CA PHE A 31 -33.97 -33.53 -11.20
C PHE A 31 -33.51 -32.34 -10.32
N CYS A 32 -33.24 -32.57 -9.03
CA CYS A 32 -32.67 -31.57 -8.13
C CYS A 32 -31.23 -31.19 -8.53
N ILE A 33 -30.43 -32.13 -8.99
CA ILE A 33 -29.06 -31.87 -9.48
C ILE A 33 -29.11 -31.11 -10.81
N ILE A 34 -30.00 -31.47 -11.73
CA ILE A 34 -30.14 -30.79 -13.01
C ILE A 34 -30.74 -29.39 -12.82
N SER A 35 -31.68 -29.17 -11.92
CA SER A 35 -32.23 -27.84 -11.63
C SER A 35 -31.22 -26.94 -10.94
N SER A 36 -30.28 -27.46 -10.14
CA SER A 36 -29.16 -26.67 -9.60
C SER A 36 -28.08 -26.33 -10.64
N ILE A 37 -28.00 -27.11 -11.72
CA ILE A 37 -27.07 -26.81 -12.85
C ILE A 37 -27.67 -25.77 -13.83
N PHE A 38 -29.01 -25.73 -13.93
CA PHE A 38 -29.76 -24.81 -14.80
C PHE A 38 -30.31 -23.57 -14.09
N TYR A 39 -29.92 -23.29 -12.83
CA TYR A 39 -30.10 -21.94 -12.35
C TYR A 39 -29.32 -21.03 -13.31
N PRO A 40 -30.00 -20.07 -13.97
CA PRO A 40 -29.27 -19.14 -14.79
C PRO A 40 -28.21 -18.54 -13.86
N LEU A 41 -26.93 -18.75 -14.22
CA LEU A 41 -25.90 -17.81 -13.82
C LEU A 41 -26.45 -16.47 -14.35
N SER A 42 -27.24 -15.77 -13.52
CA SER A 42 -27.36 -14.33 -13.68
C SER A 42 -25.90 -13.94 -13.85
N ARG A 43 -25.55 -13.43 -15.04
CA ARG A 43 -24.30 -12.75 -15.24
C ARG A 43 -24.29 -11.65 -14.17
N VAL A 44 -23.71 -11.97 -13.02
CA VAL A 44 -23.05 -10.94 -12.25
C VAL A 44 -22.00 -10.49 -13.26
N THR A 45 -22.31 -9.43 -13.99
CA THR A 45 -21.29 -8.63 -14.57
C THR A 45 -20.49 -8.23 -13.34
N SER A 46 -19.44 -8.97 -13.06
CA SER A 46 -18.36 -8.53 -12.24
C SER A 46 -17.89 -7.29 -13.00
N GLU A 47 -18.46 -6.14 -12.64
CA GLU A 47 -17.74 -4.89 -12.78
C GLU A 47 -16.48 -5.20 -11.97
N THR A 48 -15.39 -5.46 -12.67
CA THR A 48 -14.07 -5.49 -12.04
C THR A 48 -14.06 -4.20 -11.24
N PRO A 49 -13.88 -4.25 -9.90
CA PRO A 49 -13.79 -3.02 -9.13
C PRO A 49 -12.82 -2.14 -9.89
N GLU A 50 -13.25 -0.94 -10.23
CA GLU A 50 -12.40 0.02 -10.92
C GLU A 50 -11.20 0.17 -10.01
N VAL A 51 -10.09 -0.45 -10.41
CA VAL A 51 -8.86 -0.40 -9.62
C VAL A 51 -8.47 1.06 -9.65
N TRP A 52 -8.67 1.74 -8.54
CA TRP A 52 -8.26 3.11 -8.38
C TRP A 52 -6.77 3.19 -8.75
N GLN A 53 -6.47 3.86 -9.84
CA GLN A 53 -5.10 4.09 -10.27
C GLN A 53 -4.78 5.55 -10.01
N LEU A 54 -3.71 5.75 -9.25
CA LEU A 54 -3.16 7.08 -9.06
C LEU A 54 -2.75 7.63 -10.43
N GLU A 55 -3.24 8.81 -10.77
CA GLU A 55 -2.82 9.48 -11.99
C GLU A 55 -1.32 9.76 -11.93
N VAL A 56 -0.62 9.35 -12.98
CA VAL A 56 0.83 9.53 -13.11
C VAL A 56 1.09 10.59 -14.17
N ILE A 57 1.85 11.61 -13.78
CA ILE A 57 2.27 12.71 -14.64
C ILE A 57 3.77 12.55 -14.89
N GLU A 58 4.21 12.74 -16.12
CA GLU A 58 5.63 12.95 -16.44
C GLU A 58 5.92 14.46 -16.51
N PRO A 59 6.95 14.96 -15.82
CA PRO A 59 7.28 16.36 -15.84
C PRO A 59 7.95 16.74 -17.17
N GLU A 60 7.71 17.96 -17.64
CA GLU A 60 8.42 18.54 -18.77
C GLU A 60 9.73 19.19 -18.26
N LEU A 61 10.88 18.67 -18.69
CA LEU A 61 12.17 19.28 -18.38
C LEU A 61 12.36 20.61 -19.14
N ILE A 62 12.52 21.71 -18.41
CA ILE A 62 12.70 23.06 -18.95
C ILE A 62 14.18 23.41 -19.04
N SER A 63 14.90 23.27 -17.93
CA SER A 63 16.32 23.61 -17.84
C SER A 63 17.02 22.80 -16.76
N GLN A 64 18.34 22.90 -16.73
CA GLN A 64 19.17 22.30 -15.67
C GLN A 64 20.32 23.23 -15.31
N VAL A 65 20.72 23.18 -14.04
CA VAL A 65 21.83 23.96 -13.48
C VAL A 65 22.74 23.01 -12.70
N PRO A 66 24.08 23.16 -12.80
CA PRO A 66 25.00 22.29 -12.06
C PRO A 66 24.69 22.24 -10.56
N HIS A 67 24.77 21.07 -9.97
CA HIS A 67 24.65 20.83 -8.55
C HIS A 67 25.94 20.19 -8.00
N ASP A 68 26.27 20.47 -6.75
CA ASP A 68 27.37 19.82 -6.07
C ASP A 68 27.10 18.32 -5.87
N ASN A 69 27.73 17.47 -6.65
CA ASN A 69 27.54 16.00 -6.59
C ASN A 69 28.04 15.36 -5.28
N PHE A 70 28.62 16.12 -4.36
CA PHE A 70 28.89 15.69 -2.98
C PHE A 70 27.79 16.12 -2.01
N ALA A 71 26.82 16.91 -2.45
CA ALA A 71 25.68 17.29 -1.63
C ALA A 71 24.75 16.12 -1.39
N PHE A 72 24.61 15.69 -0.14
CA PHE A 72 23.61 14.72 0.26
C PHE A 72 22.33 15.48 0.62
N THR A 73 21.61 15.95 -0.42
CA THR A 73 20.47 16.86 -0.29
C THR A 73 19.36 16.27 0.56
N GLN A 74 18.90 17.03 1.53
CA GLN A 74 17.86 16.68 2.48
C GLN A 74 16.70 17.67 2.51
N GLY A 75 16.88 18.86 1.97
CA GLY A 75 15.86 19.87 1.84
C GLY A 75 16.26 20.92 0.82
N LEU A 76 15.27 21.46 0.11
CA LEU A 76 15.43 22.48 -0.92
C LEU A 76 14.28 23.49 -0.80
N GLU A 77 14.61 24.78 -0.87
CA GLU A 77 13.65 25.88 -0.83
C GLU A 77 14.10 27.00 -1.77
N ILE A 78 13.18 27.74 -2.38
CA ILE A 78 13.49 28.89 -3.22
C ILE A 78 13.03 30.17 -2.54
N HIS A 79 13.96 31.09 -2.37
CA HIS A 79 13.63 32.44 -1.88
C HIS A 79 14.52 33.51 -2.52
N GLY A 80 13.90 34.59 -3.00
CA GLY A 80 14.62 35.73 -3.57
C GLY A 80 15.49 35.36 -4.77
N GLY A 81 15.14 34.36 -5.57
CA GLY A 81 15.88 33.89 -6.74
C GLY A 81 17.14 33.09 -6.39
N LYS A 82 17.18 32.47 -5.23
CA LYS A 82 18.26 31.59 -4.78
C LYS A 82 17.69 30.28 -4.25
N PHE A 83 18.47 29.22 -4.36
CA PHE A 83 18.21 27.99 -3.61
C PHE A 83 18.76 28.14 -2.19
N TYR A 84 17.99 27.66 -1.25
CA TYR A 84 18.39 27.32 0.11
C TYR A 84 18.40 25.82 0.22
N GLU A 85 19.54 25.24 0.52
CA GLU A 85 19.74 23.79 0.51
C GLU A 85 20.24 23.29 1.86
N SER A 86 19.63 22.24 2.36
CA SER A 86 20.13 21.46 3.48
C SER A 86 20.78 20.17 2.99
N THR A 87 22.01 19.92 3.46
CA THR A 87 22.73 18.68 3.14
C THR A 87 23.04 17.89 4.39
N GLY A 88 22.82 16.56 4.33
CA GLY A 88 23.04 15.65 5.46
C GLY A 88 24.43 15.04 5.51
N LEU A 89 24.56 13.99 6.29
CA LEU A 89 25.72 13.20 6.69
C LEU A 89 26.49 13.80 7.89
N TYR A 90 26.72 12.96 8.91
CA TYR A 90 27.53 13.33 10.07
C TYR A 90 28.92 13.82 9.64
N GLY A 91 29.34 14.96 10.16
CA GLY A 91 30.60 15.61 9.80
C GLY A 91 30.62 16.32 8.45
N GLN A 92 29.50 16.33 7.69
CA GLN A 92 29.38 16.98 6.39
C GLN A 92 28.10 17.81 6.24
N SER A 93 27.22 17.76 7.24
CA SER A 93 25.94 18.47 7.23
C SER A 93 26.12 19.98 7.12
N SER A 94 25.32 20.61 6.26
CA SER A 94 25.39 22.06 6.05
C SER A 94 24.04 22.66 5.69
N VAL A 95 23.91 23.98 5.85
CA VAL A 95 22.90 24.80 5.20
C VAL A 95 23.61 25.74 4.23
N ARG A 96 23.04 25.88 3.01
CA ARG A 96 23.69 26.61 1.90
C ARG A 96 22.74 27.60 1.24
N ILE A 97 23.32 28.67 0.70
CA ILE A 97 22.69 29.55 -0.29
C ILE A 97 23.38 29.29 -1.61
N VAL A 98 22.62 28.96 -2.63
CA VAL A 98 23.13 28.58 -3.95
C VAL A 98 22.50 29.47 -5.01
N ASN A 99 23.31 29.93 -5.95
CA ASN A 99 22.84 30.71 -7.09
C ASN A 99 22.02 29.87 -8.07
N MET A 100 20.75 30.20 -8.27
CA MET A 100 19.86 29.44 -9.16
C MET A 100 20.29 29.42 -10.62
N SER A 101 21.08 30.39 -11.09
CA SER A 101 21.49 30.47 -12.49
C SER A 101 22.79 29.74 -12.77
N THR A 102 23.65 29.56 -11.76
CA THR A 102 25.00 28.96 -11.95
C THR A 102 25.23 27.68 -11.17
N GLY A 103 24.44 27.43 -10.12
CA GLY A 103 24.66 26.33 -9.19
C GLY A 103 25.83 26.56 -8.22
N GLU A 104 26.42 27.80 -8.21
CA GLU A 104 27.53 28.12 -7.32
C GLU A 104 27.03 28.36 -5.89
N ILE A 105 27.74 27.80 -4.92
CA ILE A 105 27.49 28.04 -3.50
C ILE A 105 27.95 29.44 -3.14
N GLU A 106 27.02 30.33 -2.82
CA GLU A 106 27.32 31.71 -2.43
C GLU A 106 27.65 31.84 -0.94
N ALA A 107 27.03 31.03 -0.12
CA ALA A 107 27.27 30.97 1.32
C ALA A 107 26.98 29.58 1.86
N GLN A 108 27.70 29.18 2.91
CA GLN A 108 27.52 27.89 3.57
C GLN A 108 27.83 28.04 5.07
N TYR A 109 27.00 27.36 5.88
CA TYR A 109 27.27 27.12 7.28
C TYR A 109 27.29 25.60 7.53
N ASN A 110 28.39 25.10 8.13
CA ASN A 110 28.55 23.70 8.46
C ASN A 110 28.08 23.44 9.88
N LEU A 111 27.29 22.37 10.07
CA LEU A 111 26.87 21.92 11.39
C LEU A 111 28.05 21.22 12.10
N SER A 112 27.93 21.08 13.43
CA SER A 112 28.83 20.19 14.19
C SER A 112 28.70 18.76 13.68
N ASP A 113 29.81 18.01 13.76
CA ASP A 113 29.90 16.60 13.35
C ASP A 113 28.88 15.67 14.04
N ASP A 114 28.32 16.12 15.16
CA ASP A 114 27.33 15.39 15.96
C ASP A 114 25.91 15.41 15.35
N TYR A 115 25.68 16.21 14.31
CA TYR A 115 24.35 16.40 13.72
C TYR A 115 24.29 15.90 12.29
N PHE A 116 23.21 15.18 12.02
CA PHE A 116 22.80 14.86 10.66
C PHE A 116 21.68 15.80 10.26
N ALA A 117 21.97 16.78 9.40
CA ALA A 117 20.94 17.71 8.93
C ALA A 117 19.97 17.05 7.98
N GLU A 118 18.71 17.46 8.08
CA GLU A 118 17.57 16.98 7.31
C GLU A 118 16.85 18.15 6.62
N GLY A 119 15.55 18.09 6.41
CA GLY A 119 14.77 19.09 5.72
C GLY A 119 14.95 20.51 6.23
N LEU A 120 14.75 21.48 5.35
CA LEU A 120 14.73 22.88 5.70
C LEU A 120 13.51 23.59 5.10
N THR A 121 13.13 24.72 5.69
CA THR A 121 12.16 25.67 5.11
C THR A 121 12.42 27.09 5.60
N ILE A 122 11.82 28.06 4.94
CA ILE A 122 11.85 29.46 5.36
C ILE A 122 10.59 29.80 6.15
N TRP A 123 10.77 30.28 7.37
CA TRP A 123 9.70 30.63 8.28
C TRP A 123 10.05 31.94 9.04
N ASN A 124 9.11 32.89 9.06
CA ASN A 124 9.30 34.16 9.75
C ASN A 124 10.65 34.85 9.44
N ASN A 125 11.04 34.92 8.16
CA ASN A 125 12.28 35.49 7.68
C ASN A 125 13.55 34.84 8.29
N SER A 126 13.46 33.57 8.63
CA SER A 126 14.56 32.75 9.11
C SER A 126 14.54 31.41 8.39
N ILE A 127 15.65 30.71 8.38
CA ILE A 127 15.72 29.32 7.90
C ILE A 127 15.53 28.42 9.11
N ILE A 128 14.66 27.42 8.98
CA ILE A 128 14.53 26.32 9.91
C ILE A 128 15.13 25.08 9.27
N GLN A 129 16.00 24.37 9.97
CA GLN A 129 16.60 23.13 9.54
C GLN A 129 16.40 22.05 10.61
N LEU A 130 15.95 20.87 10.20
CA LEU A 130 15.80 19.70 11.06
C LEU A 130 17.12 18.93 11.21
N THR A 131 17.16 18.05 12.21
CA THR A 131 18.17 16.98 12.33
C THR A 131 17.48 15.62 12.34
N TRP A 132 18.17 14.56 11.97
CA TRP A 132 17.57 13.23 11.85
C TRP A 132 17.05 12.68 13.19
N LYS A 133 17.94 12.43 14.14
CA LYS A 133 17.64 11.71 15.40
C LYS A 133 17.93 12.51 16.66
N GLU A 134 18.50 13.68 16.51
CA GLU A 134 18.95 14.48 17.63
C GLU A 134 17.80 15.24 18.31
N ASN A 135 16.59 15.21 17.73
CA ASN A 135 15.38 15.85 18.23
C ASN A 135 15.55 17.37 18.42
N ILE A 136 16.41 17.98 17.64
CA ILE A 136 16.71 19.41 17.65
C ILE A 136 16.63 19.97 16.23
N GLY A 137 16.04 21.14 16.07
CA GLY A 137 16.10 21.91 14.84
C GLY A 137 16.85 23.21 15.09
N PHE A 138 17.51 23.69 14.07
CA PHE A 138 18.25 24.92 14.10
C PHE A 138 17.52 26.04 13.39
N ILE A 139 17.72 27.26 13.85
CA ILE A 139 17.18 28.47 13.26
C ILE A 139 18.35 29.36 12.84
N TYR A 140 18.37 29.79 11.58
CA TYR A 140 19.41 30.62 11.03
C TYR A 140 18.82 31.95 10.51
N ASP A 141 19.61 32.99 10.59
CA ASP A 141 19.33 34.24 9.90
C ASP A 141 19.36 34.00 8.37
N LEU A 142 18.30 34.43 7.69
CA LEU A 142 18.08 34.15 6.26
C LEU A 142 19.18 34.75 5.35
N GLN A 143 19.83 35.83 5.75
CA GLN A 143 20.80 36.51 4.92
C GLN A 143 22.25 36.07 5.21
N THR A 144 22.55 35.80 6.48
CA THR A 144 23.92 35.56 6.91
C THR A 144 24.23 34.10 7.20
N LEU A 145 23.22 33.25 7.24
CA LEU A 145 23.29 31.85 7.68
C LEU A 145 23.84 31.67 9.10
N GLN A 146 23.92 32.75 9.91
CA GLN A 146 24.32 32.62 11.30
C GLN A 146 23.20 31.91 12.07
N GLN A 147 23.57 30.93 12.88
CA GLN A 147 22.63 30.28 13.78
C GLN A 147 22.19 31.29 14.85
N ILE A 148 20.88 31.54 14.92
CA ILE A 148 20.29 32.51 15.85
C ILE A 148 19.44 31.82 16.93
N GLY A 149 19.14 30.54 16.78
CA GLY A 149 18.33 29.79 17.74
C GLY A 149 18.29 28.30 17.45
N ASN A 150 17.52 27.60 18.26
CA ASN A 150 17.16 26.23 18.08
C ASN A 150 15.79 25.94 18.70
N PHE A 151 15.21 24.79 18.38
CA PHE A 151 13.97 24.28 18.96
C PHE A 151 14.08 22.77 19.10
N SER A 152 13.18 22.18 19.89
CA SER A 152 13.13 20.74 20.04
C SER A 152 11.82 20.21 19.52
N TYR A 153 11.85 19.02 18.94
CA TYR A 153 10.66 18.26 18.51
C TYR A 153 10.80 16.78 18.92
N GLN A 154 9.76 15.99 18.71
CA GLN A 154 9.75 14.58 19.11
C GLN A 154 9.86 13.68 17.88
N GLY A 155 10.66 12.64 17.97
CA GLY A 155 10.85 11.67 16.88
C GLY A 155 11.96 12.06 15.91
N GLU A 156 12.00 11.42 14.77
CA GLU A 156 12.93 11.74 13.70
C GLU A 156 12.44 12.98 12.92
N GLY A 157 13.35 13.78 12.41
CA GLY A 157 13.02 14.84 11.45
C GLY A 157 13.52 14.44 10.08
N TRP A 158 12.65 14.49 9.05
CA TRP A 158 13.03 14.20 7.67
C TRP A 158 12.80 15.42 6.77
N GLY A 159 11.57 15.71 6.37
CA GLY A 159 11.22 16.90 5.59
C GLY A 159 10.47 17.92 6.43
N ILE A 160 10.51 19.16 6.00
CA ILE A 160 9.73 20.26 6.58
C ILE A 160 9.41 21.29 5.51
N CYS A 161 8.17 21.77 5.46
CA CYS A 161 7.78 22.91 4.65
C CYS A 161 6.88 23.87 5.42
N ASN A 162 6.76 25.11 4.95
CA ASN A 162 5.93 26.15 5.54
C ASN A 162 4.80 26.55 4.60
N SER A 163 3.56 26.50 5.09
CA SER A 163 2.41 27.09 4.43
C SER A 163 1.95 28.33 5.21
N ASP A 164 1.70 29.42 4.52
CA ASP A 164 1.27 30.68 5.12
C ASP A 164 -0.05 30.56 5.89
N GLU A 165 -0.92 29.65 5.48
CA GLU A 165 -2.24 29.49 6.10
C GLU A 165 -2.28 28.33 7.11
N THR A 166 -1.59 27.23 6.84
CA THR A 166 -1.68 26.02 7.67
C THR A 166 -0.47 25.79 8.56
N GLY A 167 0.57 26.62 8.43
CA GLY A 167 1.79 26.55 9.24
C GLY A 167 2.78 25.49 8.77
N LEU A 168 3.65 25.07 9.68
CA LEU A 168 4.71 24.13 9.38
C LEU A 168 4.18 22.69 9.28
N TRP A 169 4.66 21.98 8.28
CA TRP A 169 4.45 20.54 8.10
C TRP A 169 5.77 19.80 8.18
N LEU A 170 5.79 18.67 8.86
CA LEU A 170 6.98 17.84 9.08
C LEU A 170 6.68 16.39 8.73
N SER A 171 7.61 15.74 8.06
CA SER A 171 7.67 14.29 7.88
C SER A 171 8.72 13.67 8.78
N ASP A 172 8.53 12.40 9.16
CA ASP A 172 9.42 11.62 10.00
C ASP A 172 9.68 10.20 9.46
N GLY A 173 9.39 10.00 8.18
CA GLY A 173 9.46 8.70 7.51
C GLY A 173 8.29 7.75 7.81
N SER A 174 7.39 8.11 8.72
CA SER A 174 6.16 7.36 8.96
C SER A 174 5.11 7.60 7.89
N GLY A 175 3.91 7.01 8.07
CA GLY A 175 2.74 7.25 7.23
C GLY A 175 1.99 8.55 7.55
N HIS A 176 2.55 9.43 8.38
CA HIS A 176 1.89 10.64 8.83
C HIS A 176 2.74 11.87 8.57
N LEU A 177 2.06 12.98 8.25
CA LEU A 177 2.65 14.31 8.32
C LEU A 177 2.20 15.00 9.61
N GLN A 178 3.14 15.59 10.32
CA GLN A 178 2.86 16.35 11.52
C GLN A 178 2.67 17.84 11.17
N ASN A 179 1.73 18.52 11.81
CA ASN A 179 1.45 19.93 11.53
C ASN A 179 1.51 20.78 12.79
N SER A 180 2.11 21.95 12.65
CA SER A 180 2.10 23.03 13.62
C SER A 180 1.41 24.23 13.00
N ASN A 181 0.20 24.53 13.40
CA ASN A 181 -0.63 25.61 12.83
C ASN A 181 -0.63 26.89 13.68
N ASP A 182 0.36 27.07 14.53
CA ASP A 182 0.51 28.25 15.36
C ASP A 182 1.86 28.97 15.10
N SER A 183 2.05 30.08 15.76
CA SER A 183 3.30 30.85 15.69
C SER A 183 4.47 30.20 16.44
N THR A 184 4.29 29.00 16.94
CA THR A 184 5.31 28.22 17.64
C THR A 184 5.68 26.99 16.83
N ILE A 185 6.94 26.55 16.92
CA ILE A 185 7.38 25.30 16.29
C ILE A 185 6.99 24.14 17.20
N SER A 186 5.69 23.84 17.22
CA SER A 186 5.12 22.79 18.05
C SER A 186 4.17 21.92 17.23
N PHE A 187 4.58 20.72 16.90
CA PHE A 187 3.82 19.77 16.08
C PHE A 187 2.81 19.05 16.96
N ILE A 188 1.54 19.40 16.79
CA ILE A 188 0.42 18.91 17.64
C ILE A 188 -0.68 18.18 16.87
N LYS A 189 -0.70 18.29 15.56
CA LYS A 189 -1.63 17.60 14.68
C LYS A 189 -0.90 16.56 13.84
N SER A 190 -1.61 15.53 13.48
CA SER A 190 -1.10 14.46 12.64
C SER A 190 -2.11 14.16 11.54
N LEU A 191 -1.63 14.05 10.32
CA LEU A 191 -2.41 13.72 9.12
C LEU A 191 -1.88 12.43 8.53
N GLU A 192 -2.69 11.39 8.50
CA GLU A 192 -2.35 10.14 7.83
C GLU A 192 -2.37 10.33 6.31
N VAL A 193 -1.32 9.86 5.63
CA VAL A 193 -1.22 9.96 4.17
C VAL A 193 -1.64 8.67 3.52
N LEU A 194 -2.58 8.76 2.58
CA LEU A 194 -3.25 7.63 1.95
C LEU A 194 -3.03 7.62 0.43
N ILE A 195 -2.57 6.47 -0.08
CA ILE A 195 -2.52 6.19 -1.52
C ILE A 195 -3.58 5.14 -1.85
N GLY A 196 -4.54 5.47 -2.71
CA GLY A 196 -5.59 4.53 -3.09
C GLY A 196 -6.46 4.07 -1.93
N GLY A 197 -6.58 4.90 -0.89
CA GLY A 197 -7.29 4.56 0.32
C GLY A 197 -6.53 3.68 1.31
N GLY A 198 -5.28 3.28 0.98
CA GLY A 198 -4.39 2.56 1.89
C GLY A 198 -3.30 3.46 2.47
N PRO A 199 -2.81 3.15 3.70
CA PRO A 199 -1.73 3.90 4.33
C PRO A 199 -0.44 3.78 3.52
N SER A 200 0.36 4.85 3.53
CA SER A 200 1.66 4.89 2.84
C SER A 200 2.69 5.57 3.74
N GLU A 201 3.91 5.08 3.74
CA GLU A 201 5.00 5.51 4.61
C GLU A 201 6.26 5.90 3.83
N ARG A 202 7.30 6.35 4.55
CA ARG A 202 8.59 6.82 4.04
C ARG A 202 8.52 8.17 3.36
N TRP A 203 7.60 9.05 3.82
CA TRP A 203 7.54 10.42 3.40
C TRP A 203 8.80 11.15 3.85
N ASN A 204 9.42 11.88 2.93
CA ASN A 204 10.71 12.52 3.15
C ASN A 204 10.59 14.03 2.91
N GLU A 205 11.38 14.60 2.04
CA GLU A 205 11.41 16.00 1.77
C GLU A 205 10.05 16.52 1.29
N LEU A 206 9.69 17.75 1.71
CA LEU A 206 8.38 18.35 1.56
C LEU A 206 8.48 19.75 0.98
N GLU A 207 7.56 20.07 0.06
CA GLU A 207 7.29 21.41 -0.44
C GLU A 207 5.82 21.78 -0.26
N CYS A 208 5.53 22.81 0.53
CA CYS A 208 4.18 23.32 0.73
C CYS A 208 3.82 24.28 -0.41
N LEU A 209 2.86 23.89 -1.25
CA LEU A 209 2.52 24.70 -2.43
C LEU A 209 1.88 26.03 -2.07
N SER A 210 2.11 27.03 -2.91
CA SER A 210 1.59 28.38 -2.80
C SER A 210 0.05 28.47 -2.74
N ASN A 211 -0.65 27.42 -3.14
CA ASN A 211 -2.12 27.32 -3.00
C ASN A 211 -2.59 27.00 -1.57
N ASN A 212 -1.69 26.71 -0.63
CA ASN A 212 -1.95 26.37 0.78
C ASN A 212 -2.82 25.13 1.02
N GLU A 213 -3.19 24.39 -0.02
CA GLU A 213 -4.07 23.22 0.05
C GLU A 213 -3.31 21.90 -0.17
N HIS A 214 -2.10 21.98 -0.73
CA HIS A 214 -1.34 20.81 -1.12
C HIS A 214 0.11 20.86 -0.71
N ILE A 215 0.69 19.68 -0.53
CA ILE A 215 2.11 19.44 -0.27
C ILE A 215 2.63 18.52 -1.36
N LEU A 216 3.75 18.84 -1.97
CA LEU A 216 4.56 17.89 -2.71
C LEU A 216 5.50 17.17 -1.76
N ALA A 217 5.60 15.86 -1.87
CA ALA A 217 6.45 15.07 -1.00
C ALA A 217 7.30 14.08 -1.81
N ASN A 218 8.59 14.02 -1.49
CA ASN A 218 9.43 12.88 -1.86
C ASN A 218 9.08 11.65 -1.01
N LYS A 219 9.23 10.48 -1.60
CA LYS A 219 9.13 9.21 -0.88
C LYS A 219 10.46 8.49 -0.94
N TRP A 220 11.02 8.13 0.19
CA TRP A 220 12.35 7.53 0.24
C TRP A 220 12.43 6.22 -0.55
N PHE A 221 13.43 6.08 -1.40
CA PHE A 221 13.63 5.04 -2.41
C PHE A 221 12.59 5.03 -3.54
N ASP A 222 12.01 6.18 -3.87
CA ASP A 222 11.10 6.32 -4.99
C ASP A 222 11.57 7.47 -5.89
N ASP A 223 11.51 7.29 -7.20
CA ASP A 223 11.86 8.33 -8.17
C ASP A 223 10.63 9.16 -8.55
N SER A 224 9.68 9.28 -7.63
CA SER A 224 8.44 10.03 -7.83
C SER A 224 8.22 11.06 -6.72
N ILE A 225 7.49 12.10 -7.06
CA ILE A 225 6.98 13.10 -6.15
C ILE A 225 5.46 12.95 -6.07
N TYR A 226 4.90 13.12 -4.89
CA TYR A 226 3.50 12.87 -4.60
C TYR A 226 2.80 14.15 -4.18
N LEU A 227 1.67 14.49 -4.82
CA LEU A 227 0.82 15.61 -4.46
C LEU A 227 -0.17 15.15 -3.38
N ILE A 228 -0.05 15.70 -2.18
CA ILE A 228 -0.85 15.35 -1.01
C ILE A 228 -1.79 16.51 -0.68
N GLN A 229 -3.07 16.23 -0.51
CA GLN A 229 -4.04 17.22 -0.05
C GLN A 229 -4.00 17.35 1.48
N THR A 230 -3.76 18.57 1.98
CA THR A 230 -3.57 18.84 3.42
C THR A 230 -4.83 18.65 4.27
N SER A 231 -6.02 18.77 3.67
CA SER A 231 -7.30 18.63 4.38
C SER A 231 -7.71 17.18 4.61
N SER A 232 -7.22 16.23 3.79
CA SER A 232 -7.67 14.84 3.80
C SER A 232 -6.54 13.81 3.96
N GLY A 233 -5.30 14.18 3.63
CA GLY A 233 -4.17 13.26 3.54
C GLY A 233 -4.16 12.37 2.29
N PHE A 234 -5.13 12.52 1.40
CA PHE A 234 -5.11 11.75 0.15
C PHE A 234 -4.03 12.23 -0.80
N VAL A 235 -3.32 11.27 -1.39
CA VAL A 235 -2.44 11.52 -2.52
C VAL A 235 -3.31 11.68 -3.77
N CYS A 236 -3.21 12.83 -4.41
CA CYS A 236 -3.99 13.20 -5.57
C CYS A 236 -3.38 12.71 -6.87
N GLN A 237 -2.07 12.89 -7.01
CA GLN A 237 -1.31 12.59 -8.22
C GLN A 237 0.12 12.19 -7.87
N ARG A 238 0.78 11.48 -8.78
CA ARG A 238 2.18 11.11 -8.72
C ARG A 238 2.90 11.67 -9.94
N VAL A 239 4.02 12.32 -9.73
CA VAL A 239 4.91 12.80 -10.79
C VAL A 239 6.11 11.87 -10.87
N ASP A 240 6.33 11.24 -12.01
CA ASP A 240 7.38 10.25 -12.22
C ASP A 240 8.64 10.91 -12.80
N PHE A 241 9.74 10.85 -12.07
CA PHE A 241 11.05 11.41 -12.45
C PHE A 241 12.03 10.35 -12.92
N SER A 242 11.62 9.10 -13.07
CA SER A 242 12.52 8.01 -13.44
C SER A 242 13.23 8.27 -14.77
N SER A 243 12.54 8.84 -15.76
CA SER A 243 13.12 9.19 -17.06
C SER A 243 14.21 10.27 -16.95
N ILE A 244 14.03 11.30 -16.12
CA ILE A 244 15.04 12.33 -15.88
C ILE A 244 16.24 11.71 -15.18
N ARG A 245 16.00 10.92 -14.12
CA ARG A 245 17.08 10.25 -13.41
C ARG A 245 17.90 9.32 -14.30
N GLU A 246 17.26 8.46 -15.06
CA GLU A 246 17.91 7.51 -15.96
C GLU A 246 18.73 8.21 -17.07
N GLN A 247 18.24 9.33 -17.57
CA GLN A 247 18.88 10.04 -18.66
C GLN A 247 20.07 10.90 -18.24
N TYR A 248 19.99 11.54 -17.05
CA TYR A 248 20.91 12.62 -16.67
C TYR A 248 21.74 12.30 -15.44
N GLU A 249 21.36 11.33 -14.61
CA GLU A 249 22.08 11.00 -13.40
C GLU A 249 22.81 9.68 -13.49
N SER A 250 23.87 9.52 -12.72
CA SER A 250 24.66 8.28 -12.71
C SER A 250 24.00 7.22 -11.82
N GLU A 251 24.35 5.94 -12.04
CA GLU A 251 23.94 4.83 -11.17
C GLU A 251 24.42 5.01 -9.70
N SER A 252 25.49 5.80 -9.49
CA SER A 252 26.01 6.10 -8.16
C SER A 252 25.31 7.28 -7.47
N SER A 253 24.48 8.04 -8.19
CA SER A 253 23.65 9.08 -7.64
C SER A 253 22.62 8.48 -6.69
N GLY A 254 22.35 9.14 -5.57
CA GLY A 254 21.38 8.70 -4.59
C GLY A 254 19.94 8.90 -5.05
N VAL A 255 19.00 8.84 -4.12
CA VAL A 255 17.58 8.97 -4.40
C VAL A 255 17.19 10.43 -4.72
N LEU A 256 16.12 10.59 -5.49
CA LEU A 256 15.42 11.86 -5.65
C LEU A 256 15.05 12.42 -4.27
N ASN A 257 15.47 13.64 -3.96
CA ASN A 257 15.18 14.31 -2.69
C ASN A 257 15.51 15.80 -2.80
N GLY A 258 14.50 16.64 -2.66
CA GLY A 258 14.59 18.09 -2.84
C GLY A 258 13.62 18.58 -3.90
N ILE A 259 12.62 19.36 -3.47
CA ILE A 259 11.58 19.96 -4.29
C ILE A 259 11.43 21.41 -3.87
N ALA A 260 11.30 22.33 -4.82
CA ALA A 260 10.98 23.72 -4.53
C ALA A 260 10.11 24.31 -5.65
N GLU A 261 9.01 24.97 -5.29
CA GLU A 261 8.18 25.76 -6.20
C GLU A 261 8.87 27.11 -6.47
N ASP A 262 9.08 27.46 -7.74
CA ASP A 262 9.51 28.80 -8.09
C ASP A 262 8.31 29.77 -8.10
N PRO A 263 8.21 30.69 -7.15
CA PRO A 263 7.06 31.58 -7.04
C PRO A 263 6.96 32.60 -8.18
N ILE A 264 8.01 32.72 -9.03
CA ILE A 264 8.02 33.64 -10.17
C ILE A 264 7.50 32.98 -11.43
N THR A 265 7.97 31.77 -11.71
CA THR A 265 7.62 31.03 -12.95
C THR A 265 6.45 30.08 -12.77
N GLY A 266 6.20 29.61 -11.54
CA GLY A 266 5.29 28.52 -11.23
C GLY A 266 5.81 27.15 -11.67
N ASN A 267 7.08 27.06 -12.08
CA ASN A 267 7.76 25.80 -12.32
C ASN A 267 8.31 25.24 -10.99
N TYR A 268 8.78 24.02 -11.06
CA TYR A 268 9.38 23.35 -9.92
C TYR A 268 10.86 23.07 -10.19
N TRP A 269 11.65 23.13 -9.14
CA TRP A 269 13.03 22.70 -9.17
C TRP A 269 13.20 21.45 -8.31
N VAL A 270 13.89 20.46 -8.86
CA VAL A 270 14.13 19.19 -8.17
C VAL A 270 15.60 18.81 -8.27
N THR A 271 16.07 18.07 -7.27
CA THR A 271 17.39 17.45 -7.24
C THR A 271 17.34 16.15 -6.45
N GLY A 272 18.48 15.56 -6.15
CA GLY A 272 18.60 14.36 -5.33
C GLY A 272 19.91 14.26 -4.60
N LYS A 273 20.02 13.25 -3.76
CA LYS A 273 21.24 12.98 -2.99
C LYS A 273 22.39 12.65 -3.95
N ASN A 274 23.42 13.48 -3.94
CA ASN A 274 24.59 13.36 -4.83
C ASN A 274 24.24 13.45 -6.34
N TRP A 275 23.15 14.10 -6.69
CA TRP A 275 22.83 14.39 -8.09
C TRP A 275 23.76 15.45 -8.67
N SER A 276 23.93 15.44 -9.98
CA SER A 276 24.83 16.35 -10.68
C SER A 276 24.19 17.69 -11.08
N ASN A 277 22.86 17.76 -11.05
CA ASN A 277 22.10 18.95 -11.45
C ASN A 277 20.89 19.19 -10.56
N TYR A 278 20.50 20.48 -10.50
CA TYR A 278 19.14 20.91 -10.24
C TYR A 278 18.39 20.91 -11.57
N TYR A 279 17.17 20.41 -11.60
CA TYR A 279 16.31 20.33 -12.78
C TYR A 279 15.10 21.23 -12.62
N GLU A 280 14.94 22.22 -13.52
CA GLU A 280 13.72 22.97 -13.62
C GLU A 280 12.72 22.19 -14.46
N VAL A 281 11.54 21.95 -13.92
CA VAL A 281 10.49 21.19 -14.56
C VAL A 281 9.17 21.91 -14.50
N LYS A 282 8.37 21.75 -15.55
CA LYS A 282 6.97 22.14 -15.56
C LYS A 282 6.14 20.91 -15.24
N ILE A 283 5.23 21.05 -14.28
CA ILE A 283 4.28 20.03 -13.89
C ILE A 283 2.87 20.59 -14.07
N GLU A 284 2.06 19.96 -14.88
CA GLU A 284 0.67 20.36 -15.09
C GLU A 284 -0.23 19.44 -14.25
N PHE A 285 -0.54 19.88 -13.02
CA PHE A 285 -1.47 19.16 -12.16
C PHE A 285 -2.90 19.33 -12.70
N SER A 286 -3.59 18.21 -12.95
CA SER A 286 -4.98 18.20 -13.36
C SER A 286 -5.87 18.57 -12.17
N ASN A 287 -6.59 19.68 -12.26
CA ASN A 287 -7.64 20.09 -11.32
C ASN A 287 -7.28 20.01 -9.83
N LEU A 288 -6.37 20.87 -9.37
CA LEU A 288 -6.04 21.02 -7.95
C LEU A 288 -7.27 21.28 -7.02
N SER A 289 -8.39 21.70 -7.59
CA SER A 289 -9.56 22.16 -6.81
C SER A 289 -10.63 21.12 -6.49
N SER A 290 -10.62 19.91 -7.07
CA SER A 290 -11.81 19.05 -6.96
C SER A 290 -11.61 17.54 -6.78
N ASN A 291 -10.45 16.96 -7.01
CA ASN A 291 -10.40 15.51 -7.30
C ASN A 291 -9.44 14.66 -6.48
N CYS A 292 -8.99 15.10 -5.32
CA CYS A 292 -8.40 14.17 -4.36
C CYS A 292 -9.45 13.31 -3.65
N GLN A 293 -10.71 13.51 -3.97
CA GLN A 293 -11.76 12.62 -3.51
C GLN A 293 -11.74 11.38 -4.41
N ILE A 294 -11.57 10.22 -3.79
CA ILE A 294 -12.08 8.97 -4.35
C ILE A 294 -13.47 9.31 -4.85
N ASN A 295 -13.73 9.17 -6.16
CA ASN A 295 -15.09 9.25 -6.66
C ASN A 295 -15.91 8.22 -5.89
N SER A 296 -16.48 8.63 -4.77
CA SER A 296 -17.39 7.85 -3.95
C SER A 296 -18.76 7.75 -4.62
N SER A 297 -18.77 7.48 -5.93
CA SER A 297 -19.95 6.98 -6.62
C SER A 297 -20.11 5.46 -6.42
N SER A 298 -19.25 4.83 -5.66
CA SER A 298 -19.47 3.52 -5.07
C SER A 298 -19.30 3.66 -3.56
N ASP A 299 -20.31 3.22 -2.83
CA ASP A 299 -20.35 3.09 -1.38
C ASP A 299 -18.97 2.71 -0.81
N PRO A 300 -18.65 3.15 0.45
CA PRO A 300 -17.43 2.72 1.12
C PRO A 300 -17.32 1.20 0.96
N PRO A 301 -16.11 0.61 0.83
CA PRO A 301 -15.99 -0.82 0.76
C PRO A 301 -16.84 -1.36 1.91
N VAL A 302 -17.97 -1.94 1.53
CA VAL A 302 -18.83 -2.66 2.47
C VAL A 302 -17.87 -3.54 3.21
N ASP A 303 -17.78 -3.36 4.53
CA ASP A 303 -17.01 -4.23 5.40
C ASP A 303 -17.09 -5.60 4.80
N CYS A 304 -15.96 -6.25 4.55
CA CYS A 304 -15.89 -7.62 4.02
C CYS A 304 -16.54 -8.61 5.00
N LEU A 305 -17.77 -8.34 5.43
CA LEU A 305 -18.66 -9.28 6.10
C LEU A 305 -19.27 -10.28 5.11
N ASP A 306 -19.14 -10.02 3.79
CA ASP A 306 -19.62 -10.89 2.71
C ASP A 306 -18.49 -11.39 1.78
N CYS A 307 -17.27 -11.52 2.26
CA CYS A 307 -16.26 -12.38 1.61
C CYS A 307 -16.59 -13.88 1.76
N GLU A 308 -17.87 -14.24 1.89
CA GLU A 308 -18.32 -15.64 1.85
C GLU A 308 -18.39 -16.24 0.42
N GLY A 309 -18.17 -15.44 -0.63
CA GLY A 309 -18.24 -15.92 -2.01
C GLY A 309 -17.20 -16.97 -2.39
N GLU A 310 -16.02 -16.95 -1.82
CA GLU A 310 -14.99 -17.97 -2.10
C GLU A 310 -15.20 -19.29 -1.33
N ASN A 311 -15.89 -19.24 -0.19
CA ASN A 311 -16.18 -20.46 0.58
C ASN A 311 -17.32 -21.29 -0.01
N GLN A 312 -18.21 -20.72 -0.81
CA GLN A 312 -19.33 -21.47 -1.42
C GLN A 312 -18.85 -22.45 -2.49
N ILE A 313 -17.86 -22.10 -3.29
CA ILE A 313 -17.29 -22.99 -4.30
C ILE A 313 -16.56 -24.15 -3.60
N GLY A 314 -15.80 -23.85 -2.55
CA GLY A 314 -15.15 -24.86 -1.71
C GLY A 314 -16.16 -25.80 -1.05
N LEU A 315 -17.27 -25.28 -0.53
CA LEU A 315 -18.30 -26.09 0.12
C LEU A 315 -19.00 -27.03 -0.86
N VAL A 316 -19.28 -26.57 -2.09
CA VAL A 316 -19.87 -27.41 -3.15
C VAL A 316 -18.90 -28.52 -3.56
N TYR A 317 -17.61 -28.25 -3.72
CA TYR A 317 -16.62 -29.29 -4.00
C TYR A 317 -16.50 -30.30 -2.86
N VAL A 318 -16.50 -29.87 -1.61
CA VAL A 318 -16.45 -30.74 -0.43
C VAL A 318 -17.70 -31.63 -0.35
N THR A 319 -18.89 -31.08 -0.61
CA THR A 319 -20.14 -31.88 -0.59
C THR A 319 -20.19 -32.90 -1.72
N ILE A 320 -19.73 -32.57 -2.93
CA ILE A 320 -19.62 -33.50 -4.04
C ILE A 320 -18.61 -34.61 -3.71
N LEU A 321 -17.45 -34.24 -3.13
CA LEU A 321 -16.43 -35.23 -2.74
C LEU A 321 -16.93 -36.19 -1.67
N LEU A 322 -17.63 -35.69 -0.67
CA LEU A 322 -18.24 -36.52 0.37
C LEU A 322 -19.33 -37.43 -0.17
N ALA A 323 -20.13 -36.97 -1.12
CA ALA A 323 -21.14 -37.78 -1.81
C ALA A 323 -20.50 -38.93 -2.64
N LEU A 324 -19.42 -38.65 -3.34
CA LEU A 324 -18.66 -39.66 -4.09
C LEU A 324 -18.00 -40.68 -3.17
N ILE A 325 -17.44 -40.27 -2.05
CA ILE A 325 -16.88 -41.15 -1.03
C ILE A 325 -17.97 -42.04 -0.44
N TRP A 326 -19.15 -41.51 -0.14
CA TRP A 326 -20.28 -42.25 0.38
C TRP A 326 -20.81 -43.30 -0.63
N LEU A 327 -20.90 -42.93 -1.92
CA LEU A 327 -21.30 -43.85 -3.01
C LEU A 327 -20.28 -44.97 -3.19
N THR A 328 -19.00 -44.70 -3.14
CA THR A 328 -17.94 -45.71 -3.24
C THR A 328 -17.95 -46.63 -2.01
N TYR A 329 -18.12 -46.07 -0.81
CA TYR A 329 -18.24 -46.88 0.41
C TYR A 329 -19.44 -47.83 0.40
N THR A 330 -20.61 -47.37 -0.02
CA THR A 330 -21.82 -48.20 -0.12
C THR A 330 -21.67 -49.30 -1.17
N SER A 331 -20.99 -49.03 -2.29
CA SER A 331 -20.69 -50.03 -3.34
C SER A 331 -19.71 -51.08 -2.84
N ILE A 332 -18.71 -50.72 -2.06
CA ILE A 332 -17.75 -51.68 -1.47
C ILE A 332 -18.43 -52.52 -0.38
N SER A 333 -19.25 -51.89 0.46
CA SER A 333 -20.00 -52.58 1.51
C SER A 333 -20.96 -53.62 0.95
N LYS A 334 -21.67 -53.33 -0.14
CA LYS A 334 -22.52 -54.31 -0.86
C LYS A 334 -21.71 -55.49 -1.41
N ARG A 335 -20.51 -55.29 -1.91
CA ARG A 335 -19.64 -56.36 -2.42
C ARG A 335 -19.08 -57.27 -1.31
N GLN A 336 -18.95 -56.80 -0.08
CA GLN A 336 -18.49 -57.62 1.05
C GLN A 336 -19.59 -58.53 1.61
N THR A 337 -20.85 -58.18 1.45
CA THR A 337 -21.99 -59.02 1.89
C THR A 337 -22.35 -60.16 0.91
N GLU A 338 -21.80 -60.16 -0.30
CA GLU A 338 -22.04 -61.18 -1.33
C GLU A 338 -20.94 -62.25 -1.44
N LYS A 339 -20.00 -62.35 -0.46
CA LYS A 339 -19.03 -63.47 -0.48
C LYS A 339 -19.71 -64.78 -0.03
N PRO A 340 -19.65 -65.86 -0.85
CA PRO A 340 -20.19 -67.16 -0.46
C PRO A 340 -19.39 -67.73 0.73
N PRO A 341 -20.02 -68.58 1.55
CA PRO A 341 -19.41 -69.20 2.72
C PRO A 341 -18.22 -70.07 2.31
N ILE A 342 -17.11 -69.92 3.04
CA ILE A 342 -15.93 -70.77 2.91
C ILE A 342 -16.29 -72.19 3.43
N VAL A 343 -16.27 -73.16 2.56
CA VAL A 343 -16.39 -74.60 2.93
C VAL A 343 -15.06 -75.04 3.53
N SER A 344 -15.08 -75.36 4.83
CA SER A 344 -13.95 -76.00 5.52
C SER A 344 -13.82 -77.45 5.01
N LYS A 345 -12.64 -77.79 4.49
CA LYS A 345 -12.18 -79.13 4.35
C LYS A 345 -11.30 -79.47 5.56
N ASP A 346 -11.85 -80.23 6.46
CA ASP A 346 -11.13 -81.01 7.46
C ASP A 346 -10.69 -82.40 6.85
N GLU A 347 -9.55 -82.87 7.43
CA GLU A 347 -9.05 -84.27 7.45
C GLU A 347 -8.35 -84.78 6.19
N GLN A 348 -7.14 -85.20 6.24
CA GLN A 348 -6.60 -86.43 6.83
C GLN A 348 -5.08 -86.53 6.72
N GLU A 349 -4.48 -86.78 7.85
CA GLU A 349 -3.65 -87.93 8.24
C GLU A 349 -2.45 -88.36 7.39
N GLY A 350 -1.38 -88.56 8.18
CA GLY A 350 -0.41 -89.64 7.98
C GLY A 350 0.97 -89.18 7.57
N GLY A 351 1.95 -89.20 8.37
CA GLY A 351 2.59 -90.42 8.89
C GLY A 351 4.05 -90.41 8.43
N GLU A 352 4.94 -90.56 9.37
CA GLU A 352 6.22 -91.28 9.39
C GLU A 352 7.48 -90.76 8.63
N ASP A 353 8.47 -90.57 9.46
CA ASP A 353 9.83 -91.11 9.48
C ASP A 353 10.83 -90.68 8.35
N VAL A 354 11.86 -90.00 8.76
CA VAL A 354 13.25 -90.41 9.06
C VAL A 354 14.04 -89.08 9.29
#